data_eec86b9de4f33aa159e2a77a21888e2e
#
_entry.id   eec86b9de4f33aa159e2a77a21888e2e
#
_cell.length_a   1.000
_cell.length_b   1.000
_cell.length_c   1.000
_cell.angle_alpha   90.00
_cell.angle_beta   90.00
_cell.angle_gamma   90.00
#
_symmetry.space_group_name_H-M   'P 1'
#
loop_
_entity.id
_entity.type
_entity.pdbx_description
1 polymer ?
#
loop_
_entity_poly.entity_id
_entity_poly.type
_entity_poly.pdbx_seq_one_letter_code
_entity_poly.pdbx_strand_id
1 'polypeptide(L)'
;LLLNKPKGYITTMDDPQKRNTVLQLIDNACKERLFPVGRLDRNTSGLLLFTNDGEMANKLMHPRGNVSKVYHVVLDKPLTKADMQAIADGLELEDGFIAVDSIAYSDMESKKEVGVEIHSGRNHIVRRIFSHLGYEVVKLDRTLYAGLTKKDLPRGRWRFLSQNEINYLRMI
;
A
#
# COMPACT_ATOMS: atom_id res chain seq x y z
N LEU A 1 15.04 0.85 -3.94
CA LEU A 1 15.06 0.71 -2.48
C LEU A 1 13.65 0.45 -1.99
N LEU A 2 13.50 -0.52 -1.11
CA LEU A 2 12.23 -0.91 -0.50
C LEU A 2 12.27 -0.60 0.99
N LEU A 3 11.30 0.17 1.45
CA LEU A 3 11.13 0.54 2.86
C LEU A 3 9.89 -0.14 3.41
N ASN A 4 9.98 -0.66 4.63
CA ASN A 4 8.83 -1.06 5.42
C ASN A 4 8.44 0.11 6.33
N LYS A 5 7.56 0.96 5.82
CA LYS A 5 7.21 2.24 6.43
C LYS A 5 6.39 2.03 7.72
N PRO A 6 6.79 2.62 8.85
CA PRO A 6 5.96 2.65 10.05
C PRO A 6 4.87 3.72 9.94
N LYS A 7 3.88 3.64 10.82
CA LYS A 7 2.89 4.72 10.99
C LYS A 7 3.56 6.01 11.46
N GLY A 8 2.95 7.13 11.20
CA GLY A 8 3.39 8.42 11.70
C GLY A 8 4.31 9.19 10.76
N TYR A 9 4.71 8.60 9.63
CA TYR A 9 5.56 9.24 8.63
C TYR A 9 4.76 9.53 7.37
N ILE A 10 4.87 10.75 6.86
CA ILE A 10 4.19 11.14 5.63
C ILE A 10 5.08 10.89 4.41
N THR A 11 4.45 10.55 3.29
CA THR A 11 5.14 10.30 2.01
C THR A 11 5.22 11.61 1.23
N THR A 12 6.27 12.38 1.48
CA THR A 12 6.55 13.62 0.75
C THR A 12 8.05 13.86 0.69
N MET A 13 8.49 14.61 -0.32
CA MET A 13 9.88 15.06 -0.47
C MET A 13 10.14 16.34 0.32
N ASP A 14 9.10 17.11 0.61
CA ASP A 14 9.18 18.35 1.36
C ASP A 14 7.90 18.54 2.16
N ASP A 15 8.05 18.99 3.40
CA ASP A 15 6.92 19.26 4.27
C ASP A 15 7.11 20.62 4.95
N PRO A 16 6.34 21.64 4.54
CA PRO A 16 6.42 22.96 5.16
C PRO A 16 6.08 22.96 6.65
N GLN A 17 5.32 21.96 7.12
CA GLN A 17 4.98 21.80 8.53
C GLN A 17 6.03 21.03 9.33
N LYS A 18 7.11 20.59 8.68
CA LYS A 18 8.23 19.85 9.29
C LYS A 18 7.81 18.60 10.07
N ARG A 19 6.76 17.92 9.61
CA ARG A 19 6.34 16.62 10.18
C ARG A 19 7.38 15.56 9.83
N ASN A 20 7.31 14.40 10.49
CA ASN A 20 8.15 13.27 10.17
C ASN A 20 7.84 12.75 8.76
N THR A 21 8.84 12.70 7.91
CA THR A 21 8.72 12.23 6.52
C THR A 21 9.50 10.94 6.30
N VAL A 22 9.11 10.20 5.27
CA VAL A 22 9.77 8.95 4.89
C VAL A 22 11.24 9.16 4.49
N LEU A 23 11.62 10.36 4.05
CA LEU A 23 13.01 10.68 3.69
C LEU A 23 13.95 10.53 4.88
N GLN A 24 13.47 10.82 6.09
CA GLN A 24 14.28 10.66 7.31
C GLN A 24 14.68 9.20 7.54
N LEU A 25 13.85 8.26 7.08
CA LEU A 25 14.08 6.83 7.28
C LEU A 25 15.10 6.26 6.31
N ILE A 26 15.34 6.91 5.17
CA ILE A 26 16.25 6.45 4.13
C ILE A 26 17.41 7.40 3.88
N ASP A 27 17.62 8.37 4.76
CA ASP A 27 18.55 9.49 4.61
C ASP A 27 19.98 9.05 4.27
N ASN A 28 20.43 7.95 4.86
CA ASN A 28 21.79 7.44 4.68
C ASN A 28 21.90 6.27 3.70
N ALA A 29 20.86 6.01 2.91
CA ALA A 29 20.81 4.83 2.06
C ALA A 29 21.80 4.87 0.89
N CYS A 30 21.90 6.02 0.21
CA CYS A 30 22.80 6.19 -0.94
C CYS A 30 23.01 7.68 -1.21
N LYS A 31 23.93 7.99 -2.13
CA LYS A 31 24.22 9.37 -2.54
C LYS A 31 23.17 9.95 -3.48
N GLU A 32 22.55 9.09 -4.28
CA GLU A 32 21.54 9.47 -5.26
C GLU A 32 20.30 9.98 -4.56
N ARG A 33 19.67 10.98 -5.15
CA ARG A 33 18.39 11.47 -4.67
C ARG A 33 17.30 10.49 -5.08
N LEU A 34 16.64 9.90 -4.07
CA LEU A 34 15.54 8.97 -4.28
C LEU A 34 14.20 9.67 -4.07
N PHE A 35 13.19 9.23 -4.80
CA PHE A 35 11.82 9.67 -4.58
C PHE A 35 10.88 8.46 -4.45
N PRO A 36 9.78 8.62 -3.69
CA PRO A 36 8.86 7.51 -3.48
C PRO A 36 8.04 7.20 -4.74
N VAL A 37 7.76 5.94 -4.95
CA VAL A 37 6.86 5.48 -6.00
C VAL A 37 5.45 5.38 -5.40
N GLY A 38 4.64 6.39 -5.69
CA GLY A 38 3.32 6.51 -5.08
C GLY A 38 3.37 7.02 -3.64
N ARG A 39 2.31 6.79 -2.91
CA ARG A 39 2.16 7.31 -1.55
C ARG A 39 1.50 6.28 -0.64
N LEU A 40 1.89 6.31 0.63
CA LEU A 40 1.15 5.70 1.73
C LEU A 40 0.78 6.80 2.71
N ASP A 41 -0.44 6.76 3.22
CA ASP A 41 -0.91 7.75 4.19
C ASP A 41 -0.11 7.69 5.48
N ARG A 42 -0.13 8.78 6.24
CA ARG A 42 0.56 8.84 7.53
C ARG A 42 0.20 7.66 8.44
N ASN A 43 -1.07 7.27 8.46
CA ASN A 43 -1.59 6.20 9.32
C ASN A 43 -1.56 4.82 8.68
N THR A 44 -0.99 4.71 7.48
CA THR A 44 -0.81 3.44 6.78
C THR A 44 0.64 3.03 6.87
N SER A 45 0.87 1.77 7.19
CA SER A 45 2.20 1.19 7.24
C SER A 45 2.44 0.26 6.04
N GLY A 46 3.67 -0.21 5.88
CA GLY A 46 4.00 -1.25 4.93
C GLY A 46 4.96 -0.81 3.83
N LEU A 47 4.95 -1.58 2.75
CA LEU A 47 5.95 -1.46 1.69
C LEU A 47 5.79 -0.19 0.88
N LEU A 48 6.88 0.56 0.74
CA LEU A 48 6.98 1.74 -0.09
C LEU A 48 8.29 1.67 -0.88
N LEU A 49 8.19 1.77 -2.18
CA LEU A 49 9.33 1.69 -3.10
C LEU A 49 9.88 3.09 -3.37
N PHE A 50 11.20 3.21 -3.41
CA PHE A 50 11.91 4.44 -3.78
C PHE A 50 12.83 4.16 -4.96
N THR A 51 12.96 5.12 -5.84
CA THR A 51 13.84 5.01 -7.01
C THR A 51 14.32 6.39 -7.45
N ASN A 52 15.40 6.42 -8.23
CA ASN A 52 15.79 7.61 -8.99
C ASN A 52 15.47 7.45 -10.50
N ASP A 53 14.85 6.34 -10.87
CA ASP A 53 14.44 6.05 -12.25
C ASP A 53 13.02 6.55 -12.48
N GLY A 54 12.90 7.73 -13.10
CA GLY A 54 11.60 8.34 -13.38
C GLY A 54 10.72 7.54 -14.30
N GLU A 55 11.28 6.85 -15.27
CA GLU A 55 10.52 6.00 -16.20
C GLU A 55 9.90 4.82 -15.46
N MET A 56 10.69 4.16 -14.62
CA MET A 56 10.20 3.05 -13.79
C MET A 56 9.10 3.52 -12.84
N ALA A 57 9.30 4.66 -12.18
CA ALA A 57 8.30 5.23 -11.28
C ALA A 57 6.99 5.52 -12.02
N ASN A 58 7.07 6.16 -13.18
CA ASN A 58 5.87 6.46 -13.97
C ASN A 58 5.15 5.18 -14.43
N LYS A 59 5.90 4.18 -14.83
CA LYS A 59 5.35 2.88 -15.23
C LYS A 59 4.57 2.22 -14.08
N LEU A 60 5.15 2.21 -12.88
CA LEU A 60 4.54 1.60 -11.70
C LEU A 60 3.34 2.39 -11.18
N MET A 61 3.34 3.71 -11.35
CA MET A 61 2.26 4.60 -10.89
C MET A 61 1.17 4.82 -11.93
N HIS A 62 1.36 4.34 -13.17
CA HIS A 62 0.41 4.61 -14.25
C HIS A 62 -0.97 4.05 -13.91
N PRO A 63 -2.08 4.83 -14.11
CA PRO A 63 -3.42 4.36 -13.78
C PRO A 63 -3.85 3.08 -14.49
N ARG A 64 -3.30 2.82 -15.67
CA ARG A 64 -3.53 1.59 -16.44
C ARG A 64 -2.55 0.47 -16.08
N GLY A 65 -1.59 0.73 -15.21
CA GLY A 65 -0.66 -0.27 -14.73
C GLY A 65 -1.38 -1.28 -13.85
N ASN A 66 -1.10 -2.56 -14.07
CA ASN A 66 -1.69 -3.64 -13.29
C ASN A 66 -0.78 -4.02 -12.12
N VAL A 67 -0.31 -3.01 -11.39
CA VAL A 67 0.53 -3.25 -10.22
C VAL A 67 -0.35 -3.74 -9.08
N SER A 68 -0.17 -5.00 -8.71
CA SER A 68 -0.92 -5.61 -7.62
C SER A 68 -0.38 -5.16 -6.27
N LYS A 69 -1.31 -4.88 -5.36
CA LYS A 69 -1.02 -4.52 -3.98
C LYS A 69 -1.89 -5.38 -3.08
N VAL A 70 -1.31 -5.86 -1.99
CA VAL A 70 -2.07 -6.57 -0.96
C VAL A 70 -1.98 -5.78 0.33
N TYR A 71 -3.14 -5.58 0.96
CA TYR A 71 -3.25 -4.90 2.25
C TYR A 71 -3.78 -5.87 3.29
N HIS A 72 -3.17 -5.82 4.47
CA HIS A 72 -3.74 -6.41 5.67
C HIS A 72 -4.54 -5.32 6.37
N VAL A 73 -5.83 -5.58 6.60
CA VAL A 73 -6.77 -4.61 7.13
C VAL A 73 -7.32 -5.12 8.45
N VAL A 74 -7.29 -4.28 9.48
CA VAL A 74 -7.95 -4.56 10.76
C VAL A 74 -9.11 -3.59 10.91
N LEU A 75 -10.30 -4.14 11.08
CA LEU A 75 -11.55 -3.37 11.20
C LEU A 75 -11.98 -3.23 12.66
N ASP A 76 -12.80 -2.24 12.92
CA ASP A 76 -13.39 -1.99 14.26
C ASP A 76 -14.40 -3.06 14.69
N LYS A 77 -14.97 -3.78 13.74
CA LYS A 77 -15.94 -4.84 13.98
C LYS A 77 -15.82 -5.93 12.93
N PRO A 78 -16.34 -7.15 13.19
CA PRO A 78 -16.26 -8.25 12.22
C PRO A 78 -16.91 -7.90 10.89
N LEU A 79 -16.23 -8.28 9.80
CA LEU A 79 -16.77 -8.10 8.45
C LEU A 79 -17.79 -9.22 8.18
N THR A 80 -19.02 -8.84 7.82
CA THR A 80 -20.03 -9.83 7.48
C THR A 80 -19.75 -10.45 6.11
N LYS A 81 -20.24 -11.66 5.90
CA LYS A 81 -20.10 -12.33 4.60
C LYS A 81 -20.81 -11.56 3.50
N ALA A 82 -21.95 -10.94 3.80
CA ALA A 82 -22.70 -10.15 2.85
C ALA A 82 -21.90 -8.93 2.40
N ASP A 83 -21.26 -8.22 3.34
CA ASP A 83 -20.43 -7.06 3.01
C ASP A 83 -19.17 -7.47 2.28
N MET A 84 -18.56 -8.60 2.65
CA MET A 84 -17.41 -9.13 1.91
C MET A 84 -17.79 -9.42 0.45
N GLN A 85 -18.93 -10.03 0.23
CA GLN A 85 -19.43 -10.32 -1.13
C GLN A 85 -19.71 -9.02 -1.89
N ALA A 86 -20.26 -8.01 -1.23
CA ALA A 86 -20.51 -6.70 -1.83
C ALA A 86 -19.21 -6.06 -2.30
N ILE A 87 -18.14 -6.16 -1.51
CA ILE A 87 -16.82 -5.66 -1.89
C ILE A 87 -16.27 -6.43 -3.09
N ALA A 88 -16.38 -7.75 -3.07
CA ALA A 88 -15.92 -8.61 -4.16
C ALA A 88 -16.67 -8.33 -5.47
N ASP A 89 -17.97 -8.09 -5.39
CA ASP A 89 -18.81 -7.79 -6.57
C ASP A 89 -18.58 -6.37 -7.09
N GLY A 90 -18.14 -5.48 -6.22
CA GLY A 90 -17.88 -4.09 -6.56
C GLY A 90 -18.87 -3.11 -5.93
N LEU A 91 -18.36 -1.92 -5.65
CA LEU A 91 -19.11 -0.85 -5.00
C LEU A 91 -19.09 0.40 -5.87
N GLU A 92 -20.18 1.15 -5.83
CA GLU A 92 -20.25 2.46 -6.47
C GLU A 92 -19.89 3.52 -5.41
N LEU A 93 -18.70 4.11 -5.54
CA LEU A 93 -18.25 5.21 -4.70
C LEU A 93 -18.51 6.54 -5.42
N GLU A 94 -18.27 7.66 -4.75
CA GLU A 94 -18.51 9.00 -5.31
C GLU A 94 -17.76 9.22 -6.63
N ASP A 95 -16.55 8.69 -6.75
CA ASP A 95 -15.70 8.86 -7.92
C ASP A 95 -15.70 7.64 -8.85
N GLY A 96 -16.67 6.76 -8.70
CA GLY A 96 -16.92 5.66 -9.62
C GLY A 96 -16.90 4.28 -9.00
N PHE A 97 -17.10 3.29 -9.84
CA PHE A 97 -17.13 1.88 -9.47
C PHE A 97 -15.75 1.38 -9.08
N ILE A 98 -15.70 0.54 -8.05
CA ILE A 98 -14.47 -0.13 -7.60
C ILE A 98 -14.76 -1.57 -7.20
N ALA A 99 -13.97 -2.49 -7.69
CA ALA A 99 -13.95 -3.87 -7.23
C ALA A 99 -12.52 -4.24 -6.85
N VAL A 100 -12.37 -5.08 -5.84
CA VAL A 100 -11.06 -5.61 -5.46
C VAL A 100 -10.77 -6.86 -6.28
N ASP A 101 -9.48 -7.20 -6.43
CA ASP A 101 -9.07 -8.40 -7.14
C ASP A 101 -9.35 -9.65 -6.29
N SER A 102 -9.19 -9.54 -4.98
CA SER A 102 -9.54 -10.60 -4.06
C SER A 102 -9.70 -10.05 -2.64
N ILE A 103 -10.50 -10.73 -1.82
CA ILE A 103 -10.68 -10.40 -0.42
C ILE A 103 -10.95 -11.69 0.36
N ALA A 104 -10.30 -11.83 1.51
CA ALA A 104 -10.45 -13.01 2.36
C ALA A 104 -10.18 -12.66 3.81
N TYR A 105 -10.78 -13.41 4.73
CA TYR A 105 -10.43 -13.29 6.15
C TYR A 105 -9.00 -13.78 6.36
N SER A 106 -8.21 -13.01 7.11
CA SER A 106 -6.90 -13.44 7.59
C SER A 106 -6.97 -14.01 9.01
N ASP A 107 -8.08 -13.74 9.72
CA ASP A 107 -8.39 -14.35 11.03
C ASP A 107 -9.85 -14.78 11.01
N MET A 108 -10.07 -16.10 10.93
CA MET A 108 -11.41 -16.69 10.86
C MET A 108 -12.18 -16.61 12.18
N GLU A 109 -11.48 -16.44 13.30
CA GLU A 109 -12.13 -16.34 14.61
C GLU A 109 -12.73 -14.96 14.84
N SER A 110 -11.91 -13.91 14.71
CA SER A 110 -12.37 -12.56 14.95
C SER A 110 -13.15 -11.97 13.79
N LYS A 111 -12.81 -12.34 12.56
CA LYS A 111 -13.36 -11.81 11.30
C LYS A 111 -13.19 -10.29 11.15
N LYS A 112 -12.36 -9.69 12.00
CA LYS A 112 -11.98 -8.26 11.93
C LYS A 112 -10.77 -8.05 11.04
N GLU A 113 -9.99 -9.08 10.78
CA GLU A 113 -8.76 -9.00 10.00
C GLU A 113 -9.00 -9.63 8.64
N VAL A 114 -8.74 -8.85 7.60
CA VAL A 114 -8.95 -9.27 6.21
C VAL A 114 -7.74 -8.90 5.37
N GLY A 115 -7.49 -9.73 4.35
CA GLY A 115 -6.53 -9.43 3.30
C GLY A 115 -7.26 -8.97 2.06
N VAL A 116 -6.81 -7.88 1.46
CA VAL A 116 -7.40 -7.30 0.26
C VAL A 116 -6.33 -7.16 -0.80
N GLU A 117 -6.57 -7.74 -1.97
CA GLU A 117 -5.73 -7.52 -3.14
C GLU A 117 -6.43 -6.56 -4.09
N ILE A 118 -5.73 -5.52 -4.51
CA ILE A 118 -6.29 -4.47 -5.35
C ILE A 118 -5.19 -3.87 -6.24
N HIS A 119 -5.53 -3.44 -7.44
CA HIS A 119 -4.59 -2.76 -8.33
C HIS A 119 -4.88 -1.27 -8.51
N SER A 120 -6.00 -0.77 -8.01
CA SER A 120 -6.34 0.65 -8.05
C SER A 120 -5.38 1.49 -7.22
N GLY A 121 -4.98 2.66 -7.75
CA GLY A 121 -4.18 3.65 -7.03
C GLY A 121 -4.98 4.86 -6.58
N ARG A 122 -6.32 4.80 -6.58
CA ARG A 122 -7.16 5.92 -6.15
C ARG A 122 -6.89 6.28 -4.69
N ASN A 123 -6.99 7.58 -4.39
CA ASN A 123 -6.66 8.11 -3.08
C ASN A 123 -7.53 7.50 -1.97
N HIS A 124 -6.90 7.00 -0.91
CA HIS A 124 -7.55 6.39 0.26
C HIS A 124 -8.52 5.26 -0.08
N ILE A 125 -8.27 4.54 -1.19
CA ILE A 125 -9.29 3.64 -1.75
C ILE A 125 -9.68 2.52 -0.79
N VAL A 126 -8.75 1.87 -0.11
CA VAL A 126 -9.07 0.77 0.80
C VAL A 126 -9.91 1.27 1.98
N ARG A 127 -9.50 2.40 2.58
CA ARG A 127 -10.25 3.01 3.69
C ARG A 127 -11.66 3.41 3.25
N ARG A 128 -11.80 3.95 2.06
CA ARG A 128 -13.08 4.39 1.51
C ARG A 128 -14.02 3.24 1.22
N ILE A 129 -13.52 2.11 0.74
CA ILE A 129 -14.31 0.90 0.51
C ILE A 129 -15.00 0.46 1.81
N PHE A 130 -14.24 0.32 2.88
CA PHE A 130 -14.78 -0.13 4.16
C PHE A 130 -15.67 0.95 4.82
N SER A 131 -15.29 2.21 4.73
CA SER A 131 -16.08 3.32 5.25
C SER A 131 -17.45 3.40 4.58
N HIS A 132 -17.51 3.10 3.28
CA HIS A 132 -18.77 3.09 2.52
C HIS A 132 -19.78 2.09 3.09
N LEU A 133 -19.31 0.99 3.68
CA LEU A 133 -20.15 -0.03 4.28
C LEU A 133 -20.30 0.13 5.80
N GLY A 134 -19.79 1.23 6.37
CA GLY A 134 -19.95 1.54 7.79
C GLY A 134 -18.89 0.94 8.70
N TYR A 135 -17.76 0.51 8.16
CA TYR A 135 -16.62 0.02 8.95
C TYR A 135 -15.57 1.10 9.08
N GLU A 136 -14.85 1.09 10.22
CA GLU A 136 -13.66 1.89 10.42
C GLU A 136 -12.42 1.00 10.28
N VAL A 137 -11.46 1.42 9.47
CA VAL A 137 -10.18 0.74 9.34
C VAL A 137 -9.28 1.20 10.48
N VAL A 138 -9.04 0.29 11.42
CA VAL A 138 -8.22 0.56 12.62
C VAL A 138 -6.74 0.47 12.28
N LYS A 139 -6.35 -0.52 11.47
CA LYS A 139 -4.97 -0.67 11.00
C LYS A 139 -4.97 -1.02 9.51
N LEU A 140 -4.02 -0.45 8.80
CA LEU A 140 -3.84 -0.71 7.36
C LEU A 140 -2.36 -0.86 7.08
N ASP A 141 -1.98 -2.00 6.52
CA ASP A 141 -0.59 -2.35 6.26
C ASP A 141 -0.46 -2.93 4.85
N ARG A 142 0.36 -2.30 4.01
CA ARG A 142 0.62 -2.83 2.67
C ARG A 142 1.68 -3.91 2.75
N THR A 143 1.28 -5.15 2.52
CA THR A 143 2.13 -6.34 2.71
C THR A 143 2.75 -6.85 1.41
N LEU A 144 2.19 -6.45 0.26
CA LEU A 144 2.73 -6.80 -1.05
C LEU A 144 2.58 -5.62 -1.99
N TYR A 145 3.62 -5.33 -2.76
CA TYR A 145 3.64 -4.29 -3.79
C TYR A 145 4.44 -4.78 -4.99
N ALA A 146 3.77 -4.91 -6.14
CA ALA A 146 4.41 -5.31 -7.40
C ALA A 146 5.26 -6.58 -7.26
N GLY A 147 4.77 -7.58 -6.52
CA GLY A 147 5.48 -8.82 -6.27
C GLY A 147 6.51 -8.78 -5.15
N LEU A 148 6.79 -7.60 -4.60
CA LEU A 148 7.73 -7.43 -3.48
C LEU A 148 7.01 -7.68 -2.16
N THR A 149 7.68 -8.39 -1.24
CA THR A 149 7.12 -8.75 0.06
C THR A 149 7.94 -8.17 1.20
N LYS A 150 7.40 -8.24 2.43
CA LYS A 150 8.08 -7.78 3.65
C LYS A 150 9.07 -8.82 4.21
N LYS A 151 9.29 -9.91 3.53
CA LYS A 151 10.17 -10.98 4.03
C LYS A 151 11.53 -10.40 4.41
N ASP A 152 11.98 -10.69 5.63
CA ASP A 152 13.26 -10.25 6.20
C ASP A 152 13.44 -8.72 6.23
N LEU A 153 12.31 -7.97 6.18
CA LEU A 153 12.36 -6.51 6.23
C LEU A 153 11.50 -5.98 7.39
N PRO A 154 12.10 -5.80 8.58
CA PRO A 154 11.35 -5.30 9.74
C PRO A 154 10.83 -3.88 9.56
N ARG A 155 9.84 -3.52 10.37
CA ARG A 155 9.25 -2.18 10.39
C ARG A 155 10.32 -1.09 10.61
N GLY A 156 10.30 -0.07 9.77
CA GLY A 156 11.26 1.05 9.83
C GLY A 156 12.57 0.80 9.10
N ARG A 157 12.77 -0.40 8.60
CA ARG A 157 13.99 -0.76 7.87
C ARG A 157 13.78 -0.69 6.36
N TRP A 158 14.89 -0.56 5.64
CA TRP A 158 14.91 -0.56 4.19
C TRP A 158 15.98 -1.50 3.67
N ARG A 159 15.85 -1.90 2.41
CA ARG A 159 16.86 -2.67 1.69
C ARG A 159 16.88 -2.27 0.22
N PHE A 160 17.97 -2.53 -0.45
CA PHE A 160 17.98 -2.45 -1.92
C PHE A 160 17.32 -3.69 -2.49
N LEU A 161 16.79 -3.55 -3.71
CA LEU A 161 16.21 -4.69 -4.44
C LEU A 161 17.33 -5.57 -4.99
N SER A 162 17.07 -6.87 -5.08
CA SER A 162 17.95 -7.80 -5.77
C SER A 162 17.85 -7.55 -7.29
N GLN A 163 18.84 -8.05 -8.05
CA GLN A 163 18.82 -7.93 -9.50
C GLN A 163 17.59 -8.62 -10.10
N ASN A 164 17.18 -9.77 -9.54
CA ASN A 164 15.99 -10.49 -9.99
C ASN A 164 14.71 -9.66 -9.78
N GLU A 165 14.61 -8.98 -8.66
CA GLU A 165 13.47 -8.09 -8.36
C GLU A 165 13.43 -6.91 -9.35
N ILE A 166 14.58 -6.31 -9.63
CA ILE A 166 14.70 -5.22 -10.60
C ILE A 166 14.26 -5.70 -11.99
N ASN A 167 14.75 -6.86 -12.40
CA ASN A 167 14.40 -7.44 -13.70
C ASN A 167 12.89 -7.70 -13.80
N TYR A 168 12.28 -8.20 -12.74
CA TYR A 168 10.84 -8.43 -12.69
C TYR A 168 10.06 -7.12 -12.86
N LEU A 169 10.46 -6.06 -12.18
CA LEU A 169 9.81 -4.75 -12.30
C LEU A 169 9.93 -4.18 -13.71
N ARG A 170 11.05 -4.40 -14.38
CA ARG A 170 11.26 -3.96 -15.76
C ARG A 170 10.35 -4.68 -16.77
N MET A 171 9.89 -5.87 -16.41
CA MET A 171 9.03 -6.70 -17.28
C MET A 171 7.54 -6.37 -17.13
N ILE A 172 7.15 -5.69 -16.10
CA ILE A 172 5.75 -5.33 -15.83
C ILE A 172 5.18 -4.38 -16.88
#